data_f77f38e863dc843aa5cd5ed3a6ad5809
#
_entry.id   f77f38e863dc843aa5cd5ed3a6ad5809
#
_cell.length_a   1.000
_cell.length_b   1.000
_cell.length_c   1.000
_cell.angle_alpha   90.00
_cell.angle_beta   90.00
_cell.angle_gamma   90.00
#
_symmetry.space_group_name_H-M   'P 1'
#
loop_
_entity.id
_entity.type
_entity.pdbx_description
1 polymer ?
#
loop_
_entity_poly.entity_id
_entity_poly.type
_entity_poly.pdbx_seq_one_letter_code
_entity_poly.pdbx_strand_id
1 'polypeptide(L)'
;MKPAPPKIDPTKRTFVPPPPEFSLKAARNVIHAFVLVLAVTLVFEVAAWFTTSRSNLAAGCVRSGMQWVLTQALNEGNKDVQLGREGWLFAQAEINRLVHAKHDANEVHAGLIKLAARLKAQEAQLLVVAIPGRLALYPEQLRPGQYGGPVRLKDEAEKIAALKEAGIDVLDMTDALWEFRDREQIFFAQDSHWTPEAMKAIALALNKHVREKFPRLASTETPIINATILERDDAGDLSRRLDLFRPSRLLGDEAADLISIQGIEPDAKSPIVLHGGELMRVYDDPTLSFGGGDKPPKAGFATQLGTLLGRSLDVRDLPQAGDAYEDKKLVICLLPMAELVP
;
A
#
# COMPACT_ATOMS: atom_id res chain seq x y z
N MET A 1 -7.97 -38.51 -42.05
CA MET A 1 -6.71 -38.29 -42.78
C MET A 1 -6.16 -36.96 -42.30
N LYS A 2 -5.02 -36.97 -41.62
CA LYS A 2 -4.30 -35.72 -41.26
C LYS A 2 -3.52 -35.26 -42.52
N PRO A 3 -3.58 -33.97 -42.85
CA PRO A 3 -2.76 -33.44 -43.99
C PRO A 3 -1.27 -33.57 -43.65
N ALA A 4 -0.50 -33.93 -44.66
CA ALA A 4 0.96 -34.05 -44.56
C ALA A 4 1.61 -32.69 -44.31
N PRO A 5 2.70 -32.60 -43.53
CA PRO A 5 3.40 -31.34 -43.28
C PRO A 5 3.99 -30.78 -44.59
N PRO A 6 4.04 -29.46 -44.75
CA PRO A 6 4.58 -28.84 -45.94
C PRO A 6 6.07 -29.20 -46.11
N LYS A 7 6.47 -29.60 -47.32
CA LYS A 7 7.86 -29.85 -47.66
C LYS A 7 8.63 -28.51 -47.68
N ILE A 8 9.62 -28.38 -46.80
CA ILE A 8 10.55 -27.27 -46.75
C ILE A 8 11.48 -27.38 -47.97
N ASP A 9 11.45 -26.41 -48.82
CA ASP A 9 12.35 -26.31 -50.00
C ASP A 9 13.77 -25.97 -49.54
N PRO A 10 14.75 -26.88 -49.66
CA PRO A 10 16.11 -26.64 -49.16
C PRO A 10 16.91 -25.60 -49.99
N THR A 11 16.33 -25.07 -51.06
CA THR A 11 16.99 -24.07 -51.90
C THR A 11 16.65 -22.61 -51.50
N LYS A 12 15.65 -22.41 -50.66
CA LYS A 12 15.36 -21.08 -50.11
C LYS A 12 16.30 -20.80 -48.94
N ARG A 13 17.51 -20.34 -49.25
CA ARG A 13 18.38 -19.70 -48.24
C ARG A 13 17.67 -18.43 -47.77
N THR A 14 17.14 -18.47 -46.56
CA THR A 14 16.75 -17.24 -45.84
C THR A 14 18.00 -16.36 -45.73
N PHE A 15 17.98 -15.21 -46.37
CA PHE A 15 19.04 -14.22 -46.22
C PHE A 15 19.04 -13.77 -44.76
N VAL A 16 20.02 -14.25 -43.99
CA VAL A 16 20.33 -13.73 -42.67
C VAL A 16 21.28 -12.56 -42.93
N PRO A 17 20.84 -11.31 -42.70
CA PRO A 17 21.77 -10.19 -42.85
C PRO A 17 22.97 -10.41 -41.92
N PRO A 18 24.19 -10.11 -42.35
CA PRO A 18 25.36 -10.20 -41.47
C PRO A 18 25.10 -9.32 -40.22
N PRO A 19 25.58 -9.73 -39.06
CA PRO A 19 25.48 -8.91 -37.87
C PRO A 19 26.10 -7.53 -38.15
N PRO A 20 25.52 -6.44 -37.60
CA PRO A 20 26.03 -5.10 -37.85
C PRO A 20 27.50 -5.05 -37.44
N GLU A 21 28.36 -4.72 -38.39
CA GLU A 21 29.80 -4.51 -38.12
C GLU A 21 29.96 -3.30 -37.23
N PHE A 22 30.23 -3.53 -35.94
CA PHE A 22 30.61 -2.45 -35.04
C PHE A 22 31.96 -1.88 -35.48
N SER A 23 31.97 -0.68 -36.02
CA SER A 23 33.21 -0.04 -36.38
C SER A 23 34.03 0.23 -35.10
N LEU A 24 35.33 -0.05 -35.13
CA LEU A 24 36.28 0.26 -34.04
C LEU A 24 36.18 1.74 -33.60
N LYS A 25 35.84 2.62 -34.54
CA LYS A 25 35.61 4.05 -34.25
C LYS A 25 34.37 4.27 -33.42
N ALA A 26 33.26 3.56 -33.68
CA ALA A 26 32.04 3.65 -32.89
C ALA A 26 32.26 3.09 -31.48
N ALA A 27 32.92 1.93 -31.36
CA ALA A 27 33.26 1.34 -30.07
C ALA A 27 34.14 2.27 -29.21
N ARG A 28 35.16 2.89 -29.86
CA ARG A 28 36.02 3.87 -29.16
C ARG A 28 35.25 5.11 -28.70
N ASN A 29 34.34 5.62 -29.51
CA ASN A 29 33.51 6.78 -29.14
C ASN A 29 32.59 6.45 -27.96
N VAL A 30 32.00 5.25 -27.92
CA VAL A 30 31.19 4.79 -26.79
C VAL A 30 32.04 4.69 -25.52
N ILE A 31 33.24 4.12 -25.60
CA ILE A 31 34.18 4.04 -24.46
C ILE A 31 34.56 5.45 -23.98
N HIS A 32 34.91 6.37 -24.90
CA HIS A 32 35.25 7.75 -24.52
C HIS A 32 34.07 8.47 -23.88
N ALA A 33 32.84 8.31 -24.42
CA ALA A 33 31.63 8.87 -23.79
C ALA A 33 31.40 8.31 -22.41
N PHE A 34 31.58 7.01 -22.21
CA PHE A 34 31.44 6.36 -20.91
C PHE A 34 32.47 6.86 -19.88
N VAL A 35 33.76 6.94 -20.30
CA VAL A 35 34.84 7.47 -19.46
C VAL A 35 34.59 8.94 -19.11
N LEU A 36 34.11 9.75 -20.06
CA LEU A 36 33.76 11.13 -19.82
C LEU A 36 32.61 11.26 -18.77
N VAL A 37 31.57 10.45 -18.91
CA VAL A 37 30.45 10.43 -17.93
C VAL A 37 30.97 10.06 -16.54
N LEU A 38 31.82 9.03 -16.42
CA LEU A 38 32.42 8.65 -15.14
C LEU A 38 33.28 9.77 -14.54
N ALA A 39 34.11 10.43 -15.36
CA ALA A 39 34.95 11.53 -14.91
C ALA A 39 34.14 12.74 -14.43
N VAL A 40 33.10 13.11 -15.17
CA VAL A 40 32.17 14.19 -14.77
C VAL A 40 31.43 13.83 -13.50
N THR A 41 30.95 12.60 -13.37
CA THR A 41 30.29 12.11 -12.16
C THR A 41 31.21 12.21 -10.94
N LEU A 42 32.48 11.78 -11.08
CA LEU A 42 33.47 11.84 -10.01
C LEU A 42 33.75 13.29 -9.57
N VAL A 43 33.88 14.22 -10.53
CA VAL A 43 34.09 15.64 -10.22
C VAL A 43 32.92 16.22 -9.45
N PHE A 44 31.69 15.91 -9.86
CA PHE A 44 30.49 16.35 -9.15
C PHE A 44 30.39 15.78 -7.74
N GLU A 45 30.70 14.49 -7.54
CA GLU A 45 30.73 13.86 -6.22
C GLU A 45 31.76 14.50 -5.28
N VAL A 46 32.96 14.74 -5.80
CA VAL A 46 34.02 15.41 -5.04
C VAL A 46 33.62 16.85 -4.69
N ALA A 47 33.06 17.60 -5.63
CA ALA A 47 32.56 18.95 -5.39
C ALA A 47 31.40 18.97 -4.35
N ALA A 48 30.47 18.04 -4.47
CA ALA A 48 29.35 17.90 -3.52
C ALA A 48 29.85 17.56 -2.11
N TRP A 49 30.86 16.72 -1.98
CA TRP A 49 31.47 16.37 -0.71
C TRP A 49 32.08 17.60 0.00
N PHE A 50 32.76 18.48 -0.76
CA PHE A 50 33.35 19.71 -0.21
C PHE A 50 32.32 20.80 0.13
N THR A 51 31.17 20.84 -0.57
CA THR A 51 30.21 21.96 -0.44
C THR A 51 29.06 21.65 0.51
N THR A 52 28.59 20.40 0.57
CA THR A 52 27.34 20.05 1.26
C THR A 52 27.49 18.97 2.33
N SER A 53 28.68 18.37 2.50
CA SER A 53 28.93 17.18 3.34
C SER A 53 27.98 16.01 3.00
N ARG A 54 27.31 16.05 1.84
CA ARG A 54 26.44 14.99 1.32
C ARG A 54 27.11 14.35 0.12
N SER A 55 27.64 13.16 0.30
CA SER A 55 28.03 12.28 -0.79
C SER A 55 26.77 11.74 -1.48
N ASN A 56 26.81 11.57 -2.79
CA ASN A 56 25.87 10.81 -3.64
C ASN A 56 24.82 11.62 -4.46
N LEU A 57 24.96 12.92 -4.68
CA LEU A 57 24.05 13.65 -5.57
C LEU A 57 24.16 13.18 -7.02
N ALA A 58 25.40 13.04 -7.55
CA ALA A 58 25.62 12.59 -8.91
C ALA A 58 25.25 11.11 -9.09
N ALA A 59 25.58 10.25 -8.12
CA ALA A 59 25.16 8.86 -8.14
C ALA A 59 23.62 8.74 -8.09
N GLY A 60 22.94 9.59 -7.33
CA GLY A 60 21.49 9.70 -7.32
C GLY A 60 20.93 10.05 -8.69
N CYS A 61 21.45 11.10 -9.34
CA CYS A 61 21.01 11.51 -10.68
C CYS A 61 21.22 10.42 -11.74
N VAL A 62 22.37 9.72 -11.71
CA VAL A 62 22.66 8.61 -12.63
C VAL A 62 21.70 7.46 -12.38
N ARG A 63 21.46 7.10 -11.13
CA ARG A 63 20.53 6.02 -10.75
C ARG A 63 19.11 6.34 -11.20
N SER A 64 18.60 7.52 -10.90
CA SER A 64 17.25 7.95 -11.30
C SER A 64 17.12 8.06 -12.82
N GLY A 65 18.16 8.52 -13.53
CA GLY A 65 18.19 8.54 -14.99
C GLY A 65 18.18 7.13 -15.58
N MET A 66 18.95 6.20 -15.03
CA MET A 66 18.97 4.81 -15.48
C MET A 66 17.61 4.15 -15.19
N GLN A 67 17.05 4.35 -14.00
CA GLN A 67 15.73 3.84 -13.67
C GLN A 67 14.64 4.38 -14.60
N TRP A 68 14.73 5.65 -14.98
CA TRP A 68 13.83 6.24 -15.96
C TRP A 68 13.88 5.50 -17.30
N VAL A 69 15.09 5.19 -17.81
CA VAL A 69 15.28 4.42 -19.05
C VAL A 69 14.73 3.00 -18.92
N LEU A 70 15.00 2.31 -17.81
CA LEU A 70 14.50 0.96 -17.55
C LEU A 70 12.97 0.94 -17.53
N THR A 71 12.37 1.90 -16.84
CA THR A 71 10.91 2.02 -16.74
C THR A 71 10.27 2.33 -18.10
N GLN A 72 10.82 3.29 -18.85
CA GLN A 72 10.27 3.73 -20.15
C GLN A 72 10.48 2.71 -21.28
N ALA A 73 11.67 2.16 -21.38
CA ALA A 73 12.06 1.33 -22.53
C ALA A 73 11.81 -0.16 -22.30
N LEU A 74 11.93 -0.64 -21.06
CA LEU A 74 11.84 -2.06 -20.73
C LEU A 74 10.62 -2.40 -19.87
N ASN A 75 9.88 -1.39 -19.40
CA ASN A 75 8.76 -1.54 -18.48
C ASN A 75 9.17 -2.31 -17.20
N GLU A 76 10.38 -2.01 -16.70
CA GLU A 76 10.93 -2.65 -15.52
C GLU A 76 10.86 -1.73 -14.31
N GLY A 77 10.46 -2.29 -13.17
CA GLY A 77 10.51 -1.64 -11.86
C GLY A 77 11.93 -1.60 -11.30
N ASN A 78 12.01 -1.49 -9.99
CA ASN A 78 13.26 -1.58 -9.24
C ASN A 78 13.14 -2.64 -8.11
N LYS A 79 14.11 -2.66 -7.19
CA LYS A 79 14.09 -3.60 -6.05
C LYS A 79 12.92 -3.40 -5.09
N ASP A 80 12.28 -2.23 -5.08
CA ASP A 80 11.22 -1.83 -4.15
C ASP A 80 9.83 -1.85 -4.78
N VAL A 81 9.76 -1.64 -6.11
CA VAL A 81 8.50 -1.49 -6.85
C VAL A 81 8.53 -2.27 -8.15
N GLN A 82 7.50 -3.07 -8.37
CA GLN A 82 7.21 -3.76 -9.63
C GLN A 82 6.17 -2.98 -10.43
N LEU A 83 6.41 -2.78 -11.74
CA LEU A 83 5.40 -2.24 -12.64
C LEU A 83 4.35 -3.29 -12.96
N GLY A 84 3.11 -2.88 -12.88
CA GLY A 84 1.94 -3.58 -13.38
C GLY A 84 1.48 -3.01 -14.72
N ARG A 85 0.23 -3.29 -15.08
CA ARG A 85 -0.42 -2.81 -16.29
C ARG A 85 -1.09 -1.45 -16.02
N GLU A 86 -1.34 -0.69 -17.08
CA GLU A 86 -2.13 0.54 -17.03
C GLU A 86 -1.68 1.55 -15.96
N GLY A 87 -0.37 1.63 -15.70
CA GLY A 87 0.20 2.55 -14.71
C GLY A 87 0.15 2.06 -13.25
N TRP A 88 -0.36 0.83 -13.02
CA TRP A 88 -0.34 0.27 -11.68
C TRP A 88 1.07 -0.06 -11.21
N LEU A 89 1.32 0.21 -9.95
CA LEU A 89 2.57 -0.11 -9.26
C LEU A 89 2.28 -1.04 -8.07
N PHE A 90 3.19 -1.96 -7.82
CA PHE A 90 3.10 -2.92 -6.72
C PHE A 90 4.37 -2.89 -5.88
N ALA A 91 4.23 -2.85 -4.57
CA ALA A 91 5.38 -2.98 -3.68
C ALA A 91 5.99 -4.38 -3.83
N GLN A 92 7.30 -4.46 -4.09
CA GLN A 92 7.98 -5.75 -4.18
C GLN A 92 7.86 -6.57 -2.89
N ALA A 93 7.78 -5.88 -1.75
CA ALA A 93 7.54 -6.52 -0.45
C ALA A 93 6.18 -7.23 -0.39
N GLU A 94 5.13 -6.67 -0.99
CA GLU A 94 3.80 -7.31 -1.05
C GLU A 94 3.84 -8.58 -1.91
N ILE A 95 4.49 -8.50 -3.09
CA ILE A 95 4.69 -9.66 -3.96
C ILE A 95 5.47 -10.76 -3.25
N ASN A 96 6.56 -10.40 -2.58
CA ASN A 96 7.39 -11.35 -1.86
C ASN A 96 6.65 -12.04 -0.72
N ARG A 97 5.71 -11.35 -0.05
CA ARG A 97 4.87 -11.94 1.00
C ARG A 97 3.91 -13.01 0.47
N LEU A 98 3.43 -12.86 -0.77
CA LEU A 98 2.61 -13.90 -1.41
C LEU A 98 3.40 -15.17 -1.75
N VAL A 99 4.70 -15.03 -1.99
CA VAL A 99 5.57 -16.15 -2.42
C VAL A 99 6.30 -16.79 -1.23
N HIS A 100 6.66 -15.99 -0.23
CA HIS A 100 7.44 -16.42 0.93
C HIS A 100 6.70 -16.08 2.21
N ALA A 101 6.24 -17.09 2.93
CA ALA A 101 5.69 -16.93 4.28
C ALA A 101 6.73 -16.27 5.20
N LYS A 102 6.32 -15.23 5.94
CA LYS A 102 7.20 -14.56 6.91
C LYS A 102 6.95 -15.07 8.33
N HIS A 103 8.03 -15.27 9.09
CA HIS A 103 7.96 -15.61 10.52
C HIS A 103 7.24 -14.53 11.36
N ASP A 104 7.31 -13.25 10.93
CA ASP A 104 6.75 -12.12 11.68
C ASP A 104 5.22 -12.18 11.87
N ALA A 105 4.48 -12.74 10.89
CA ALA A 105 3.02 -12.85 11.01
C ALA A 105 2.59 -13.86 12.09
N ASN A 106 3.39 -14.87 12.40
CA ASN A 106 3.13 -15.75 13.55
C ASN A 106 3.27 -15.01 14.88
N GLU A 107 4.17 -14.04 14.98
CA GLU A 107 4.35 -13.21 16.18
C GLU A 107 3.16 -12.27 16.35
N VAL A 108 2.68 -11.64 15.28
CA VAL A 108 1.47 -10.78 15.31
C VAL A 108 0.26 -11.60 15.72
N HIS A 109 0.05 -12.77 15.11
CA HIS A 109 -1.05 -13.67 15.44
C HIS A 109 -1.03 -14.09 16.92
N ALA A 110 0.12 -14.55 17.43
CA ALA A 110 0.28 -14.91 18.85
C ALA A 110 0.11 -13.69 19.77
N GLY A 111 0.55 -12.50 19.34
CA GLY A 111 0.36 -11.24 20.04
C GLY A 111 -1.12 -10.88 20.20
N LEU A 112 -1.91 -11.03 19.14
CA LEU A 112 -3.37 -10.78 19.19
C LEU A 112 -4.09 -11.75 20.12
N ILE A 113 -3.73 -13.03 20.13
CA ILE A 113 -4.30 -14.02 21.05
C ILE A 113 -3.98 -13.64 22.51
N LYS A 114 -2.74 -13.25 22.81
CA LYS A 114 -2.36 -12.78 24.15
C LYS A 114 -3.09 -11.50 24.53
N LEU A 115 -3.23 -10.56 23.60
CA LEU A 115 -3.99 -9.33 23.81
C LEU A 115 -5.45 -9.64 24.11
N ALA A 116 -6.10 -10.51 23.33
CA ALA A 116 -7.49 -10.91 23.57
C ALA A 116 -7.70 -11.52 24.95
N ALA A 117 -6.80 -12.40 25.39
CA ALA A 117 -6.86 -12.98 26.73
C ALA A 117 -6.74 -11.91 27.84
N ARG A 118 -5.84 -10.93 27.68
CA ARG A 118 -5.67 -9.82 28.61
C ARG A 118 -6.91 -8.92 28.64
N LEU A 119 -7.48 -8.56 27.49
CA LEU A 119 -8.67 -7.73 27.38
C LEU A 119 -9.89 -8.42 28.01
N LYS A 120 -10.04 -9.73 27.78
CA LYS A 120 -11.12 -10.51 28.38
C LYS A 120 -11.09 -10.47 29.90
N ALA A 121 -9.91 -10.47 30.53
CA ALA A 121 -9.76 -10.32 31.97
C ALA A 121 -10.17 -8.91 32.48
N GLN A 122 -10.24 -7.92 31.60
CA GLN A 122 -10.66 -6.54 31.87
C GLN A 122 -12.09 -6.25 31.35
N GLU A 123 -12.85 -7.28 30.98
CA GLU A 123 -14.19 -7.16 30.40
C GLU A 123 -14.23 -6.30 29.11
N ALA A 124 -13.14 -6.29 28.38
CA ALA A 124 -13.02 -5.67 27.06
C ALA A 124 -12.94 -6.73 25.96
N GLN A 125 -13.31 -6.36 24.74
CA GLN A 125 -13.27 -7.25 23.59
C GLN A 125 -12.28 -6.75 22.54
N LEU A 126 -11.69 -7.70 21.80
CA LEU A 126 -10.84 -7.43 20.66
C LEU A 126 -11.59 -7.66 19.35
N LEU A 127 -11.59 -6.67 18.49
CA LEU A 127 -12.08 -6.73 17.11
C LEU A 127 -10.90 -6.49 16.17
N VAL A 128 -10.62 -7.42 15.29
CA VAL A 128 -9.63 -7.28 14.23
C VAL A 128 -10.35 -7.00 12.92
N VAL A 129 -9.98 -5.90 12.26
CA VAL A 129 -10.43 -5.55 10.91
C VAL A 129 -9.31 -5.90 9.96
N ALA A 130 -9.50 -6.95 9.17
CA ALA A 130 -8.51 -7.45 8.25
C ALA A 130 -8.71 -6.83 6.85
N ILE A 131 -7.71 -6.09 6.39
CA ILE A 131 -7.74 -5.39 5.10
C ILE A 131 -6.91 -6.16 4.07
N PRO A 132 -7.51 -6.58 2.94
CA PRO A 132 -6.76 -7.26 1.88
C PRO A 132 -5.74 -6.32 1.23
N GLY A 133 -4.65 -6.90 0.73
CA GLY A 133 -3.67 -6.16 -0.05
C GLY A 133 -4.15 -5.89 -1.49
N ARG A 134 -3.40 -5.06 -2.20
CA ARG A 134 -3.69 -4.69 -3.60
C ARG A 134 -3.70 -5.90 -4.53
N LEU A 135 -2.74 -6.82 -4.36
CA LEU A 135 -2.65 -8.05 -5.16
C LEU A 135 -3.82 -9.00 -4.93
N ALA A 136 -4.46 -8.95 -3.77
CA ALA A 136 -5.67 -9.71 -3.51
C ALA A 136 -6.84 -9.22 -4.34
N LEU A 137 -6.94 -7.89 -4.55
CA LEU A 137 -8.07 -7.23 -5.20
C LEU A 137 -7.83 -6.92 -6.69
N TYR A 138 -6.58 -6.72 -7.11
CA TYR A 138 -6.21 -6.32 -8.48
C TYR A 138 -5.10 -7.23 -9.07
N PRO A 139 -5.24 -8.57 -8.99
CA PRO A 139 -4.22 -9.48 -9.52
C PRO A 139 -4.04 -9.36 -11.03
N GLU A 140 -5.09 -8.98 -11.77
CA GLU A 140 -5.08 -8.77 -13.22
C GLU A 140 -4.18 -7.60 -13.64
N GLN A 141 -3.96 -6.64 -12.75
CA GLN A 141 -3.07 -5.51 -13.02
C GLN A 141 -1.58 -5.90 -12.96
N LEU A 142 -1.26 -6.95 -12.21
CA LEU A 142 0.10 -7.50 -12.21
C LEU A 142 0.26 -8.62 -13.24
N ARG A 143 -0.70 -9.55 -13.31
CA ARG A 143 -0.65 -10.72 -14.18
C ARG A 143 -1.95 -10.85 -14.97
N PRO A 144 -1.88 -10.79 -16.31
CA PRO A 144 -3.07 -10.94 -17.14
C PRO A 144 -3.80 -12.25 -16.85
N GLY A 145 -5.12 -12.18 -16.66
CA GLY A 145 -5.96 -13.35 -16.39
C GLY A 145 -7.38 -12.94 -16.05
N GLN A 146 -8.26 -13.94 -16.00
CA GLN A 146 -9.61 -13.78 -15.44
C GLN A 146 -9.60 -14.35 -14.03
N TYR A 147 -9.99 -13.52 -13.08
CA TYR A 147 -10.05 -13.89 -11.67
C TYR A 147 -11.50 -13.86 -11.21
N GLY A 148 -12.01 -15.03 -10.78
CA GLY A 148 -13.39 -15.19 -10.31
C GLY A 148 -13.62 -14.78 -8.86
N GLY A 149 -12.59 -14.30 -8.17
CA GLY A 149 -12.58 -13.87 -6.77
C GLY A 149 -11.22 -13.31 -6.35
N PRO A 150 -11.10 -12.80 -5.13
CA PRO A 150 -9.85 -12.25 -4.62
C PRO A 150 -8.78 -13.34 -4.51
N VAL A 151 -7.51 -12.94 -4.74
CA VAL A 151 -6.38 -13.82 -4.49
C VAL A 151 -6.13 -13.86 -2.99
N ARG A 152 -6.24 -15.05 -2.41
CA ARG A 152 -6.06 -15.26 -0.98
C ARG A 152 -4.68 -15.80 -0.66
N LEU A 153 -4.16 -15.42 0.50
CA LEU A 153 -2.92 -15.96 1.02
C LEU A 153 -3.11 -17.44 1.38
N LYS A 154 -2.03 -18.20 1.27
CA LYS A 154 -2.01 -19.57 1.75
C LYS A 154 -2.33 -19.59 3.26
N ASP A 155 -3.14 -20.53 3.69
CA ASP A 155 -3.54 -20.72 5.10
C ASP A 155 -4.34 -19.56 5.72
N GLU A 156 -4.78 -18.56 4.92
CA GLU A 156 -5.56 -17.39 5.37
C GLU A 156 -6.82 -17.80 6.15
N ALA A 157 -7.61 -18.71 5.60
CA ALA A 157 -8.84 -19.16 6.23
C ALA A 157 -8.58 -19.88 7.59
N GLU A 158 -7.51 -20.68 7.66
CA GLU A 158 -7.09 -21.36 8.89
C GLU A 158 -6.67 -20.36 9.97
N LYS A 159 -5.87 -19.35 9.60
CA LYS A 159 -5.42 -18.32 10.53
C LYS A 159 -6.58 -17.47 11.06
N ILE A 160 -7.48 -17.06 10.19
CA ILE A 160 -8.69 -16.33 10.60
C ILE A 160 -9.55 -17.22 11.52
N ALA A 161 -9.71 -18.51 11.22
CA ALA A 161 -10.45 -19.43 12.08
C ALA A 161 -9.81 -19.55 13.47
N ALA A 162 -8.49 -19.67 13.55
CA ALA A 162 -7.78 -19.75 14.81
C ALA A 162 -7.93 -18.47 15.68
N LEU A 163 -7.96 -17.28 15.07
CA LEU A 163 -8.28 -16.04 15.81
C LEU A 163 -9.71 -16.08 16.35
N LYS A 164 -10.69 -16.52 15.56
CA LYS A 164 -12.10 -16.64 16.00
C LYS A 164 -12.26 -17.67 17.11
N GLU A 165 -11.57 -18.81 17.05
CA GLU A 165 -11.55 -19.83 18.11
C GLU A 165 -10.93 -19.28 19.41
N ALA A 166 -9.96 -18.39 19.32
CA ALA A 166 -9.39 -17.67 20.47
C ALA A 166 -10.35 -16.60 21.05
N GLY A 167 -11.56 -16.46 20.51
CA GLY A 167 -12.57 -15.51 20.96
C GLY A 167 -12.38 -14.09 20.44
N ILE A 168 -11.58 -13.92 19.39
CA ILE A 168 -11.38 -12.63 18.72
C ILE A 168 -12.47 -12.46 17.66
N ASP A 169 -13.13 -11.32 17.66
CA ASP A 169 -14.02 -10.94 16.57
C ASP A 169 -13.20 -10.50 15.37
N VAL A 170 -13.41 -11.09 14.20
CA VAL A 170 -12.66 -10.79 12.98
C VAL A 170 -13.60 -10.35 11.88
N LEU A 171 -13.47 -9.11 11.45
CA LEU A 171 -14.14 -8.53 10.30
C LEU A 171 -13.19 -8.58 9.09
N ASP A 172 -13.32 -9.63 8.29
CA ASP A 172 -12.57 -9.78 7.03
C ASP A 172 -13.26 -8.95 5.93
N MET A 173 -12.53 -7.96 5.41
CA MET A 173 -13.04 -7.06 4.38
C MET A 173 -12.79 -7.56 2.94
N THR A 174 -12.17 -8.72 2.76
CA THR A 174 -11.69 -9.18 1.45
C THR A 174 -12.80 -9.33 0.42
N ASP A 175 -13.85 -10.09 0.74
CA ASP A 175 -14.93 -10.34 -0.22
C ASP A 175 -15.78 -9.08 -0.45
N ALA A 176 -16.03 -8.31 0.61
CA ALA A 176 -16.80 -7.06 0.50
C ALA A 176 -16.09 -6.02 -0.38
N LEU A 177 -14.77 -5.91 -0.26
CA LEU A 177 -13.98 -5.00 -1.09
C LEU A 177 -13.79 -5.54 -2.51
N TRP A 178 -13.73 -6.87 -2.70
CA TRP A 178 -13.73 -7.46 -4.03
C TRP A 178 -15.01 -7.09 -4.81
N GLU A 179 -16.16 -7.16 -4.18
CA GLU A 179 -17.44 -6.75 -4.81
C GLU A 179 -17.53 -5.24 -4.99
N PHE A 180 -16.95 -4.45 -4.07
CA PHE A 180 -16.99 -3.00 -4.13
C PHE A 180 -16.10 -2.43 -5.23
N ARG A 181 -14.99 -3.10 -5.60
CA ARG A 181 -14.03 -2.64 -6.62
C ARG A 181 -14.63 -2.44 -8.02
N ASP A 182 -15.76 -3.09 -8.30
CA ASP A 182 -16.46 -2.94 -9.58
C ASP A 182 -17.20 -1.59 -9.67
N ARG A 183 -17.36 -0.87 -8.57
CA ARG A 183 -18.03 0.43 -8.46
C ARG A 183 -17.03 1.55 -8.24
N GLU A 184 -16.06 1.33 -7.36
CA GLU A 184 -15.09 2.32 -6.95
C GLU A 184 -13.71 1.69 -6.79
N GLN A 185 -12.68 2.43 -7.14
CA GLN A 185 -11.30 1.97 -6.98
C GLN A 185 -10.94 1.88 -5.49
N ILE A 186 -10.38 0.75 -5.06
CA ILE A 186 -10.04 0.51 -3.65
C ILE A 186 -8.69 1.11 -3.29
N PHE A 187 -7.71 0.94 -4.16
CA PHE A 187 -6.36 1.48 -4.00
C PHE A 187 -6.01 2.37 -5.18
N PHE A 188 -5.24 3.39 -4.95
CA PHE A 188 -4.64 4.16 -6.03
C PHE A 188 -3.71 3.30 -6.89
N ALA A 189 -3.54 3.61 -8.14
CA ALA A 189 -2.67 2.83 -9.02
C ALA A 189 -1.18 3.00 -8.64
N GLN A 190 -0.80 4.18 -8.15
CA GLN A 190 0.60 4.54 -7.87
C GLN A 190 0.91 4.72 -6.38
N ASP A 191 -0.08 4.48 -5.51
CA ASP A 191 0.07 4.62 -4.07
C ASP A 191 -0.34 3.34 -3.34
N SER A 192 0.35 2.98 -2.26
CA SER A 192 0.07 1.77 -1.49
C SER A 192 -1.15 1.89 -0.59
N HIS A 193 -1.69 3.08 -0.42
CA HIS A 193 -2.84 3.33 0.43
C HIS A 193 -4.16 3.20 -0.34
N TRP A 194 -5.24 3.02 0.41
CA TRP A 194 -6.61 2.99 -0.11
C TRP A 194 -7.08 4.37 -0.57
N THR A 195 -8.12 4.39 -1.41
CA THR A 195 -8.82 5.61 -1.79
C THR A 195 -9.72 6.12 -0.66
N PRO A 196 -10.10 7.40 -0.63
CA PRO A 196 -11.07 7.93 0.33
C PRO A 196 -12.40 7.19 0.31
N GLU A 197 -12.87 6.75 -0.87
CA GLU A 197 -14.11 6.00 -1.08
C GLU A 197 -14.03 4.62 -0.42
N ALA A 198 -12.93 3.90 -0.62
CA ALA A 198 -12.70 2.60 0.01
C ALA A 198 -12.57 2.74 1.52
N MET A 199 -11.82 3.72 2.02
CA MET A 199 -11.72 4.02 3.44
C MET A 199 -13.08 4.27 4.07
N LYS A 200 -13.93 5.07 3.42
CA LYS A 200 -15.30 5.34 3.87
C LYS A 200 -16.16 4.09 3.86
N ALA A 201 -16.05 3.24 2.83
CA ALA A 201 -16.79 1.97 2.77
C ALA A 201 -16.43 1.05 3.93
N ILE A 202 -15.13 0.95 4.26
CA ILE A 202 -14.63 0.16 5.40
C ILE A 202 -15.13 0.75 6.72
N ALA A 203 -15.07 2.08 6.89
CA ALA A 203 -15.57 2.75 8.08
C ALA A 203 -17.08 2.53 8.27
N LEU A 204 -17.88 2.54 7.20
CA LEU A 204 -19.31 2.23 7.22
C LEU A 204 -19.56 0.77 7.61
N ALA A 205 -18.83 -0.18 7.04
CA ALA A 205 -18.96 -1.60 7.40
C ALA A 205 -18.61 -1.84 8.87
N LEU A 206 -17.52 -1.24 9.34
CA LEU A 206 -17.11 -1.33 10.75
C LEU A 206 -18.10 -0.65 11.69
N ASN A 207 -18.62 0.53 11.34
CA ASN A 207 -19.67 1.19 12.12
C ASN A 207 -20.92 0.31 12.24
N LYS A 208 -21.38 -0.31 11.15
CA LYS A 208 -22.49 -1.26 11.16
C LYS A 208 -22.20 -2.42 12.12
N HIS A 209 -21.04 -3.04 11.99
CA HIS A 209 -20.62 -4.16 12.84
C HIS A 209 -20.59 -3.78 14.33
N VAL A 210 -20.00 -2.62 14.66
CA VAL A 210 -19.96 -2.11 16.04
C VAL A 210 -21.36 -1.83 16.59
N ARG A 211 -22.25 -1.23 15.81
CA ARG A 211 -23.64 -0.95 16.25
C ARG A 211 -24.43 -2.23 16.47
N GLU A 212 -24.22 -3.26 15.68
CA GLU A 212 -24.90 -4.56 15.82
C GLU A 212 -24.40 -5.35 17.05
N LYS A 213 -23.09 -5.41 17.25
CA LYS A 213 -22.48 -6.22 18.33
C LYS A 213 -22.27 -5.46 19.65
N PHE A 214 -22.04 -4.17 19.58
CA PHE A 214 -21.71 -3.30 20.71
C PHE A 214 -22.62 -2.05 20.76
N PRO A 215 -23.94 -2.19 20.73
CA PRO A 215 -24.87 -1.05 20.56
C PRO A 215 -24.70 0.05 21.62
N ARG A 216 -24.21 -0.29 22.82
CA ARG A 216 -23.96 0.69 23.90
C ARG A 216 -22.71 1.53 23.68
N LEU A 217 -21.84 1.15 22.74
CA LEU A 217 -20.60 1.86 22.45
C LEU A 217 -20.75 2.90 21.33
N ALA A 218 -21.77 2.78 20.50
CA ALA A 218 -22.10 3.80 19.51
C ALA A 218 -23.10 4.82 20.12
N SER A 219 -22.85 6.11 19.85
CA SER A 219 -23.82 7.14 20.26
C SER A 219 -25.03 7.13 19.33
N THR A 220 -26.19 7.48 19.88
CA THR A 220 -27.39 7.80 19.11
C THR A 220 -27.44 9.28 18.71
N GLU A 221 -26.62 10.10 19.35
CA GLU A 221 -26.52 11.53 19.04
C GLU A 221 -25.61 11.74 17.81
N THR A 222 -26.05 12.59 16.92
CA THR A 222 -25.23 13.02 15.78
C THR A 222 -24.26 14.09 16.27
N PRO A 223 -22.94 13.89 16.08
CA PRO A 223 -21.98 14.90 16.51
C PRO A 223 -22.13 16.18 15.66
N ILE A 224 -21.88 17.31 16.30
CA ILE A 224 -21.81 18.59 15.58
C ILE A 224 -20.45 18.62 14.88
N ILE A 225 -20.48 18.48 13.56
CA ILE A 225 -19.27 18.48 12.73
C ILE A 225 -19.31 19.61 11.69
N ASN A 226 -18.14 20.03 11.26
CA ASN A 226 -17.98 20.86 10.08
C ASN A 226 -17.16 20.05 9.05
N ALA A 227 -17.77 19.76 7.91
CA ALA A 227 -17.13 18.98 6.86
C ALA A 227 -16.84 19.84 5.64
N THR A 228 -15.63 19.71 5.09
CA THR A 228 -15.18 20.40 3.87
C THR A 228 -14.50 19.40 2.94
N ILE A 229 -14.66 19.57 1.63
CA ILE A 229 -13.94 18.79 0.64
C ILE A 229 -12.61 19.48 0.34
N LEU A 230 -11.53 18.72 0.37
CA LEU A 230 -10.18 19.12 0.02
C LEU A 230 -9.73 18.32 -1.18
N GLU A 231 -9.61 18.97 -2.33
CA GLU A 231 -9.02 18.34 -3.52
C GLU A 231 -7.49 18.25 -3.32
N ARG A 232 -6.93 17.08 -3.60
CA ARG A 232 -5.50 16.77 -3.48
C ARG A 232 -5.03 15.96 -4.67
N ASP A 233 -3.84 16.30 -5.16
CA ASP A 233 -3.11 15.54 -6.16
C ASP A 233 -1.81 15.02 -5.54
N ASP A 234 -1.45 13.78 -5.83
CA ASP A 234 -0.21 13.18 -5.35
C ASP A 234 0.33 12.16 -6.37
N ALA A 235 1.65 12.09 -6.49
CA ALA A 235 2.31 11.10 -7.35
C ALA A 235 2.27 9.68 -6.78
N GLY A 236 1.86 9.51 -5.53
CA GLY A 236 1.85 8.26 -4.81
C GLY A 236 3.20 7.83 -4.23
N ASP A 237 3.17 7.07 -3.16
CA ASP A 237 4.37 6.60 -2.45
C ASP A 237 5.16 5.58 -3.28
N LEU A 238 4.49 4.70 -4.03
CA LEU A 238 5.13 3.71 -4.89
C LEU A 238 5.83 4.37 -6.09
N SER A 239 5.22 5.41 -6.65
CA SER A 239 5.83 6.23 -7.69
C SER A 239 7.10 6.92 -7.20
N ARG A 240 7.10 7.45 -5.96
CA ARG A 240 8.31 8.01 -5.32
C ARG A 240 9.39 6.95 -5.09
N ARG A 241 9.01 5.72 -4.68
CA ARG A 241 9.94 4.59 -4.46
C ARG A 241 10.57 4.06 -5.74
N LEU A 242 10.01 4.33 -6.91
CA LEU A 242 10.66 4.02 -8.20
C LEU A 242 11.95 4.80 -8.40
N ASP A 243 12.19 5.86 -7.61
CA ASP A 243 13.39 6.69 -7.69
C ASP A 243 13.58 7.34 -9.07
N LEU A 244 12.48 7.74 -9.71
CA LEU A 244 12.48 8.46 -10.98
C LEU A 244 12.83 9.93 -10.77
N PHE A 245 13.54 10.53 -11.74
CA PHE A 245 13.93 11.95 -11.66
C PHE A 245 12.73 12.91 -11.56
N ARG A 246 11.60 12.57 -12.17
CA ARG A 246 10.32 13.29 -12.08
C ARG A 246 9.18 12.29 -12.31
N PRO A 247 8.74 11.56 -11.27
CA PRO A 247 7.75 10.51 -11.44
C PRO A 247 6.43 11.02 -12.04
N SER A 248 5.91 12.16 -11.60
CA SER A 248 4.68 12.76 -12.11
C SER A 248 4.70 13.10 -13.62
N ARG A 249 5.86 13.32 -14.20
CA ARG A 249 5.97 13.51 -15.67
C ARG A 249 5.81 12.23 -16.47
N LEU A 250 6.07 11.09 -15.86
CA LEU A 250 6.02 9.80 -16.51
C LEU A 250 4.70 9.09 -16.26
N LEU A 251 4.25 9.11 -15.02
CA LEU A 251 3.11 8.35 -14.55
C LEU A 251 1.85 9.21 -14.34
N GLY A 252 2.03 10.54 -14.19
CA GLY A 252 0.98 11.47 -13.78
C GLY A 252 0.82 11.52 -12.28
N ASP A 253 -0.01 12.43 -11.80
CA ASP A 253 -0.45 12.48 -10.40
C ASP A 253 -1.87 11.89 -10.32
N GLU A 254 -2.22 11.31 -9.19
CA GLU A 254 -3.56 10.82 -8.90
C GLU A 254 -4.30 11.84 -8.04
N ALA A 255 -5.59 12.04 -8.32
CA ALA A 255 -6.44 12.99 -7.61
C ALA A 255 -7.25 12.29 -6.51
N ALA A 256 -7.50 12.97 -5.40
CA ALA A 256 -8.33 12.52 -4.31
C ALA A 256 -9.16 13.66 -3.71
N ASP A 257 -10.44 13.42 -3.48
CA ASP A 257 -11.36 14.31 -2.77
C ASP A 257 -11.44 13.88 -1.30
N LEU A 258 -10.71 14.57 -0.44
CA LEU A 258 -10.67 14.28 0.99
C LEU A 258 -11.82 14.99 1.71
N ILE A 259 -12.61 14.27 2.49
CA ILE A 259 -13.62 14.88 3.36
C ILE A 259 -12.97 15.20 4.71
N SER A 260 -12.51 16.42 4.86
CA SER A 260 -11.98 16.94 6.13
C SER A 260 -13.11 17.19 7.12
N ILE A 261 -13.01 16.63 8.31
CA ILE A 261 -14.02 16.75 9.36
C ILE A 261 -13.41 17.37 10.61
N GLN A 262 -14.09 18.40 11.12
CA GLN A 262 -13.77 19.05 12.39
C GLN A 262 -14.90 18.80 13.39
N GLY A 263 -14.58 18.76 14.68
CA GLY A 263 -15.53 18.53 15.75
C GLY A 263 -15.45 17.13 16.37
N ILE A 264 -14.66 16.23 15.75
CA ILE A 264 -14.29 14.94 16.33
C ILE A 264 -12.77 14.92 16.48
N GLU A 265 -12.28 14.86 17.70
CA GLU A 265 -10.85 14.76 18.02
C GLU A 265 -10.59 13.47 18.80
N PRO A 266 -9.39 12.88 18.72
CA PRO A 266 -9.02 11.72 19.55
C PRO A 266 -9.20 12.02 21.04
N ASP A 267 -9.71 11.03 21.79
CA ASP A 267 -9.89 11.14 23.24
C ASP A 267 -9.40 9.86 23.93
N ALA A 268 -8.34 9.99 24.71
CA ALA A 268 -7.75 8.88 25.48
C ALA A 268 -8.72 8.26 26.51
N LYS A 269 -9.80 8.99 26.87
CA LYS A 269 -10.84 8.48 27.79
C LYS A 269 -11.93 7.68 27.06
N SER A 270 -11.94 7.65 25.75
CA SER A 270 -12.91 6.87 24.99
C SER A 270 -12.89 5.39 25.42
N PRO A 271 -14.05 4.73 25.57
CA PRO A 271 -14.11 3.30 25.82
C PRO A 271 -13.73 2.45 24.61
N ILE A 272 -13.55 3.07 23.44
CA ILE A 272 -13.12 2.41 22.19
C ILE A 272 -11.70 2.85 21.86
N VAL A 273 -10.79 1.89 21.80
CA VAL A 273 -9.42 2.08 21.28
C VAL A 273 -9.39 1.68 19.83
N LEU A 274 -8.76 2.48 18.99
CA LEU A 274 -8.48 2.15 17.60
C LEU A 274 -6.96 2.10 17.40
N HIS A 275 -6.46 0.92 17.13
CA HIS A 275 -5.07 0.69 16.73
C HIS A 275 -4.95 0.54 15.22
N GLY A 276 -3.90 1.11 14.63
CA GLY A 276 -3.57 0.92 13.23
C GLY A 276 -2.23 1.52 12.85
N GLY A 277 -1.76 1.20 11.64
CA GLY A 277 -0.53 1.73 11.05
C GLY A 277 -0.82 2.86 10.05
N GLU A 278 -0.04 2.91 8.97
CA GLU A 278 -0.14 3.95 7.93
C GLU A 278 -1.54 4.03 7.29
N LEU A 279 -2.21 2.88 7.05
CA LEU A 279 -3.58 2.86 6.51
C LEU A 279 -4.57 3.66 7.36
N MET A 280 -4.42 3.66 8.68
CA MET A 280 -5.26 4.46 9.56
C MET A 280 -4.92 5.95 9.49
N ARG A 281 -3.62 6.28 9.37
CA ARG A 281 -3.10 7.65 9.44
C ARG A 281 -3.09 8.38 8.12
N VAL A 282 -3.13 7.67 6.98
CA VAL A 282 -3.25 8.32 5.67
C VAL A 282 -4.44 9.29 5.69
N TYR A 283 -4.27 10.49 5.13
CA TYR A 283 -5.21 11.60 5.16
C TYR A 283 -5.35 12.35 6.52
N ASP A 284 -4.62 11.91 7.56
CA ASP A 284 -4.45 12.68 8.80
C ASP A 284 -2.98 13.13 9.00
N ASP A 285 -2.03 12.34 8.49
CA ASP A 285 -0.59 12.62 8.58
C ASP A 285 -0.11 13.40 7.34
N PRO A 286 0.37 14.65 7.50
CA PRO A 286 0.84 15.47 6.38
C PRO A 286 2.10 14.91 5.69
N THR A 287 2.78 13.92 6.27
CA THR A 287 3.96 13.26 5.70
C THR A 287 3.62 12.09 4.79
N LEU A 288 2.40 11.57 4.86
CA LEU A 288 1.90 10.52 4.00
C LEU A 288 1.30 11.10 2.71
N SER A 289 1.02 10.23 1.75
CA SER A 289 0.43 10.59 0.45
C SER A 289 -0.87 11.36 0.63
N PHE A 290 -1.12 12.33 -0.24
CA PHE A 290 -2.28 13.23 -0.22
C PHE A 290 -2.41 14.08 1.05
N GLY A 291 -1.52 13.91 2.02
CA GLY A 291 -1.50 14.72 3.25
C GLY A 291 -1.05 16.17 3.03
N GLY A 292 -0.35 16.41 1.96
CA GLY A 292 0.35 17.60 1.50
C GLY A 292 -0.04 18.94 2.12
N GLY A 293 0.84 19.53 2.92
CA GLY A 293 0.69 20.85 3.48
C GLY A 293 1.15 20.95 4.93
N ASP A 294 1.11 22.18 5.46
CA ASP A 294 1.56 22.49 6.83
C ASP A 294 0.59 22.00 7.93
N LYS A 295 -0.62 21.59 7.55
CA LYS A 295 -1.66 21.18 8.50
C LYS A 295 -2.27 19.84 8.11
N PRO A 296 -2.52 18.96 9.10
CA PRO A 296 -3.22 17.70 8.87
C PRO A 296 -4.59 17.92 8.21
N PRO A 297 -4.94 17.14 7.18
CA PRO A 297 -6.23 17.26 6.50
C PRO A 297 -7.43 16.92 7.39
N LYS A 298 -7.24 16.13 8.47
CA LYS A 298 -8.32 15.59 9.33
C LYS A 298 -9.39 14.84 8.53
N ALA A 299 -8.95 14.00 7.63
CA ALA A 299 -9.79 13.24 6.73
C ALA A 299 -9.56 11.72 6.85
N GLY A 300 -8.72 11.28 7.81
CA GLY A 300 -8.31 9.90 7.97
C GLY A 300 -9.37 9.01 8.60
N PHE A 301 -9.04 7.72 8.65
CA PHE A 301 -9.96 6.67 9.07
C PHE A 301 -10.55 6.86 10.47
N ALA A 302 -9.73 7.28 11.44
CA ALA A 302 -10.17 7.48 12.82
C ALA A 302 -11.23 8.59 12.92
N THR A 303 -11.05 9.69 12.20
CA THR A 303 -12.00 10.82 12.16
C THR A 303 -13.31 10.39 11.49
N GLN A 304 -13.24 9.67 10.36
CA GLN A 304 -14.43 9.15 9.66
C GLN A 304 -15.21 8.16 10.53
N LEU A 305 -14.53 7.19 11.14
CA LEU A 305 -15.16 6.19 12.01
C LEU A 305 -15.77 6.83 13.26
N GLY A 306 -15.04 7.74 13.91
CA GLY A 306 -15.53 8.47 15.09
C GLY A 306 -16.80 9.25 14.79
N THR A 307 -16.87 9.91 13.62
CA THR A 307 -18.06 10.61 13.15
C THR A 307 -19.24 9.65 12.96
N LEU A 308 -19.03 8.50 12.32
CA LEU A 308 -20.06 7.49 12.11
C LEU A 308 -20.57 6.86 13.42
N LEU A 309 -19.68 6.65 14.39
CA LEU A 309 -20.03 6.13 15.72
C LEU A 309 -20.66 7.19 16.64
N GLY A 310 -20.55 8.47 16.28
CA GLY A 310 -21.02 9.59 17.06
C GLY A 310 -20.18 9.87 18.31
N ARG A 311 -18.89 9.49 18.30
CA ARG A 311 -17.97 9.69 19.44
C ARG A 311 -16.51 9.70 19.05
N SER A 312 -15.71 10.37 19.85
CA SER A 312 -14.26 10.32 19.80
C SER A 312 -13.71 8.92 20.07
N LEU A 313 -12.56 8.60 19.51
CA LEU A 313 -11.86 7.34 19.70
C LEU A 313 -10.51 7.59 20.40
N ASP A 314 -10.06 6.61 21.18
CA ASP A 314 -8.68 6.56 21.67
C ASP A 314 -7.80 5.98 20.54
N VAL A 315 -7.11 6.86 19.82
CA VAL A 315 -6.34 6.50 18.61
C VAL A 315 -4.90 6.22 18.99
N ARG A 316 -4.41 5.05 18.65
CA ARG A 316 -3.04 4.58 18.98
C ARG A 316 -2.36 3.94 17.78
N ASP A 317 -1.05 3.89 17.79
CA ASP A 317 -0.27 3.04 16.89
C ASP A 317 -0.57 1.55 17.12
N LEU A 318 0.10 0.67 16.37
CA LEU A 318 -0.08 -0.78 16.52
C LEU A 318 0.10 -1.22 17.98
N PRO A 319 -0.66 -2.25 18.45
CA PRO A 319 -0.64 -2.67 19.84
C PRO A 319 0.75 -3.03 20.34
N GLN A 320 1.10 -2.53 21.53
CA GLN A 320 2.36 -2.84 22.20
C GLN A 320 2.14 -3.56 23.55
N ALA A 321 3.16 -4.30 23.99
CA ALA A 321 3.07 -5.07 25.24
C ALA A 321 2.76 -4.21 26.48
N GLY A 322 3.18 -2.94 26.47
CA GLY A 322 2.99 -1.98 27.57
C GLY A 322 1.70 -1.20 27.55
N ASP A 323 0.87 -1.37 26.52
CA ASP A 323 -0.38 -0.60 26.40
C ASP A 323 -1.34 -0.89 27.54
N ALA A 324 -1.92 0.17 28.10
CA ALA A 324 -2.93 0.10 29.15
C ALA A 324 -4.34 0.16 28.55
N TYR A 325 -5.25 -0.68 29.06
CA TYR A 325 -6.62 -0.78 28.58
C TYR A 325 -7.66 -0.72 29.72
N GLU A 326 -7.28 -0.12 30.83
CA GLU A 326 -8.22 0.14 31.94
C GLU A 326 -9.39 0.98 31.41
N ASP A 327 -10.60 0.63 31.81
CA ASP A 327 -11.87 1.29 31.41
C ASP A 327 -12.21 1.19 29.91
N LYS A 328 -11.44 0.47 29.13
CA LYS A 328 -11.76 0.19 27.72
C LYS A 328 -12.79 -0.94 27.63
N LYS A 329 -13.65 -0.89 26.62
CA LYS A 329 -14.67 -1.90 26.35
C LYS A 329 -14.49 -2.58 25.01
N LEU A 330 -13.90 -1.88 24.05
CA LEU A 330 -13.61 -2.39 22.71
C LEU A 330 -12.25 -1.91 22.26
N VAL A 331 -11.41 -2.83 21.81
CA VAL A 331 -10.15 -2.56 21.16
C VAL A 331 -10.27 -3.02 19.71
N ILE A 332 -10.13 -2.11 18.78
CA ILE A 332 -10.18 -2.37 17.34
C ILE A 332 -8.76 -2.32 16.80
N CYS A 333 -8.32 -3.37 16.12
CA CYS A 333 -7.05 -3.41 15.40
C CYS A 333 -7.31 -3.43 13.90
N LEU A 334 -6.92 -2.37 13.21
CA LEU A 334 -6.98 -2.26 11.75
C LEU A 334 -5.64 -2.75 11.18
N LEU A 335 -5.64 -3.91 10.55
CA LEU A 335 -4.42 -4.60 10.13
C LEU A 335 -4.50 -5.04 8.66
N PRO A 336 -3.41 -4.90 7.88
CA PRO A 336 -3.28 -5.58 6.59
C PRO A 336 -3.39 -7.11 6.77
N MET A 337 -4.11 -7.77 5.86
CA MET A 337 -4.24 -9.23 5.88
C MET A 337 -2.88 -9.94 5.88
N ALA A 338 -1.91 -9.38 5.16
CA ALA A 338 -0.55 -9.90 5.09
C ALA A 338 0.24 -9.86 6.43
N GLU A 339 -0.26 -9.13 7.43
CA GLU A 339 0.31 -9.13 8.79
C GLU A 339 -0.36 -10.19 9.69
N LEU A 340 -1.55 -10.65 9.32
CA LEU A 340 -2.29 -11.68 10.05
C LEU A 340 -1.95 -13.09 9.59
N VAL A 341 -1.49 -13.23 8.35
CA VAL A 341 -1.20 -14.52 7.71
C VAL A 341 0.29 -14.59 7.36
N PRO A 342 1.03 -15.60 7.83
CA PRO A 342 2.47 -15.73 7.62
C PRO A 342 2.86 -16.00 6.17
#